data_b280426ae2558b2381dfe43427a6d1fc
#
_entry.id   b280426ae2558b2381dfe43427a6d1fc
#
_cell.length_a   1.000
_cell.length_b   1.000
_cell.length_c   1.000
_cell.angle_alpha   90.00
_cell.angle_beta   90.00
_cell.angle_gamma   90.00
#
_symmetry.space_group_name_H-M   'P 1'
#
loop_
_entity.id
_entity.type
_entity.pdbx_description
1 polymer ?
#
loop_
_entity_poly.entity_id
_entity_poly.type
_entity_poly.pdbx_seq_one_letter_code
_entity_poly.pdbx_strand_id
1 'polypeptide(L)'
;REARTALAAHGLDIKVFAMSPRGAITLTTGNDMQIEFGREHYQDRLARFVALYGAWPASFRSGLARIDLRYKAAVAVARNGAALNVESQKGQS
;
A
#
# COMPACT_ATOMS: atom_id res chain seq x y z
N ARG A 1 9.62 -10.07 7.23
CA ARG A 1 10.22 -11.20 6.64
C ARG A 1 9.50 -11.65 5.39
N GLU A 2 8.29 -12.15 5.55
CA GLU A 2 7.51 -12.46 4.39
C GLU A 2 7.23 -11.22 3.57
N ALA A 3 7.00 -10.10 4.26
CA ALA A 3 6.74 -8.85 3.58
C ALA A 3 7.95 -8.46 2.75
N ARG A 4 9.13 -8.60 3.31
CA ARG A 4 10.33 -8.25 2.58
C ARG A 4 10.47 -9.05 1.31
N THR A 5 10.24 -10.36 1.41
CA THR A 5 10.35 -11.22 0.26
C THR A 5 9.30 -10.90 -0.79
N ALA A 6 8.05 -10.71 -0.34
CA ALA A 6 6.96 -10.43 -1.25
C ALA A 6 7.17 -9.12 -1.99
N LEU A 7 7.62 -8.09 -1.27
CA LEU A 7 7.82 -6.78 -1.88
C LEU A 7 9.04 -6.77 -2.78
N ALA A 8 10.08 -7.52 -2.41
CA ALA A 8 11.28 -7.58 -3.22
C ALA A 8 10.99 -8.14 -4.59
N ALA A 9 10.02 -9.04 -4.69
CA ALA A 9 9.64 -9.61 -5.97
C ALA A 9 9.11 -8.56 -6.92
N HIS A 10 8.67 -7.43 -6.40
CA HIS A 10 8.15 -6.33 -7.20
C HIS A 10 9.09 -5.12 -7.20
N GLY A 11 10.33 -5.34 -6.80
CA GLY A 11 11.31 -4.26 -6.82
C GLY A 11 11.19 -3.29 -5.68
N LEU A 12 10.47 -3.66 -4.64
CA LEU A 12 10.29 -2.80 -3.49
C LEU A 12 11.10 -3.32 -2.31
N ASP A 13 11.72 -2.43 -1.57
CA ASP A 13 12.38 -2.81 -0.33
C ASP A 13 11.76 -2.03 0.81
N ILE A 14 11.90 -2.55 2.01
CA ILE A 14 11.30 -1.96 3.19
C ILE A 14 12.33 -1.06 3.85
N LYS A 15 11.96 0.21 3.96
CA LYS A 15 12.80 1.19 4.61
C LYS A 15 12.45 1.27 6.09
N VAL A 16 11.16 1.25 6.41
CA VAL A 16 10.69 1.32 7.77
C VAL A 16 9.53 0.36 7.97
N PHE A 17 9.59 -0.40 9.05
CA PHE A 17 8.46 -1.22 9.49
C PHE A 17 8.05 -0.67 10.84
N ALA A 18 6.85 -0.15 10.92
CA ALA A 18 6.37 0.48 12.14
C ALA A 18 5.11 -0.20 12.64
N MET A 19 5.01 -0.34 13.94
CA MET A 19 3.81 -0.88 14.56
C MET A 19 3.40 0.06 15.68
N SER A 20 2.16 0.49 15.66
CA SER A 20 1.66 1.36 16.72
C SER A 20 1.44 0.56 17.99
N PRO A 21 1.26 1.24 19.14
CA PRO A 21 0.96 0.52 20.37
C PRO A 21 -0.28 -0.35 20.26
N ARG A 22 -1.18 -0.03 19.35
CA ARG A 22 -2.38 -0.82 19.15
C ARG A 22 -2.16 -1.99 18.21
N GLY A 23 -0.98 -2.10 17.63
CA GLY A 23 -0.70 -3.18 16.70
C GLY A 23 -0.96 -2.87 15.25
N ALA A 24 -1.25 -1.62 14.92
CA ALA A 24 -1.42 -1.23 13.53
C ALA A 24 -0.07 -1.18 12.83
N ILE A 25 0.00 -1.77 11.66
CA ILE A 25 1.25 -1.92 10.93
C ILE A 25 1.30 -0.98 9.75
N THR A 26 2.41 -0.29 9.61
CA THR A 26 2.67 0.58 8.47
C THR A 26 4.06 0.26 7.93
N LEU A 27 4.15 0.07 6.63
CA LEU A 27 5.44 -0.12 5.98
C LEU A 27 5.77 1.11 5.16
N THR A 28 7.05 1.47 5.15
CA THR A 28 7.54 2.52 4.24
C THR A 28 8.57 1.87 3.34
N THR A 29 8.40 2.03 2.05
CA THR A 29 9.31 1.44 1.09
C THR A 29 10.50 2.38 0.84
N GLY A 30 11.49 1.86 0.12
CA GLY A 30 12.69 2.63 -0.14
C GLY A 30 12.45 3.90 -0.93
N ASN A 31 11.37 3.96 -1.70
CA ASN A 31 11.01 5.16 -2.43
C ASN A 31 9.97 5.99 -1.68
N ASP A 32 9.89 5.79 -0.36
CA ASP A 32 9.07 6.60 0.54
C ASP A 32 7.57 6.41 0.36
N MET A 33 7.15 5.31 -0.23
CA MET A 33 5.74 4.99 -0.30
C MET A 33 5.30 4.34 1.00
N GLN A 34 4.20 4.82 1.57
CA GLN A 34 3.68 4.27 2.81
C GLN A 34 2.52 3.35 2.54
N ILE A 35 2.51 2.20 3.22
CA ILE A 35 1.46 1.21 3.05
C ILE A 35 0.86 0.94 4.43
N GLU A 36 -0.44 1.21 4.57
CA GLU A 36 -1.13 1.06 5.84
C GLU A 36 -1.90 -0.25 5.85
N PHE A 37 -1.53 -1.14 6.76
CA PHE A 37 -2.21 -2.43 6.86
C PHE A 37 -3.23 -2.48 7.99
N GLY A 38 -3.14 -1.59 8.96
CA GLY A 38 -4.04 -1.64 10.08
C GLY A 38 -3.65 -2.70 11.07
N ARG A 39 -4.58 -3.04 11.97
CA ARG A 39 -4.30 -3.95 13.07
C ARG A 39 -4.63 -5.40 12.79
N GLU A 40 -5.49 -5.65 11.83
CA GLU A 40 -6.03 -6.98 11.63
C GLU A 40 -5.75 -7.47 10.23
N HIS A 41 -5.68 -8.78 10.10
CA HIS A 41 -5.59 -9.41 8.79
C HIS A 41 -4.36 -8.98 8.01
N TYR A 42 -3.25 -8.80 8.72
CA TYR A 42 -2.03 -8.33 8.06
C TYR A 42 -1.63 -9.24 6.90
N GLN A 43 -1.67 -10.55 7.11
CA GLN A 43 -1.25 -11.48 6.08
C GLN A 43 -2.14 -11.38 4.84
N ASP A 44 -3.44 -11.31 5.07
CA ASP A 44 -4.38 -11.21 3.96
C ASP A 44 -4.21 -9.89 3.21
N ARG A 45 -4.00 -8.83 3.96
CA ARG A 45 -3.85 -7.52 3.35
C ARG A 45 -2.53 -7.40 2.62
N LEU A 46 -1.49 -8.04 3.13
CA LEU A 46 -0.22 -8.07 2.43
C LEU A 46 -0.37 -8.80 1.09
N ALA A 47 -1.03 -9.95 1.10
CA ALA A 47 -1.25 -10.69 -0.12
C ALA A 47 -2.06 -9.88 -1.12
N ARG A 48 -3.06 -9.16 -0.62
CA ARG A 48 -3.88 -8.31 -1.46
C ARG A 48 -3.07 -7.18 -2.07
N PHE A 49 -2.22 -6.56 -1.28
CA PHE A 49 -1.37 -5.50 -1.79
C PHE A 49 -0.45 -6.01 -2.89
N VAL A 50 0.16 -7.16 -2.67
CA VAL A 50 1.07 -7.72 -3.66
C VAL A 50 0.34 -7.99 -4.97
N ALA A 51 -0.86 -8.56 -4.87
CA ALA A 51 -1.64 -8.85 -6.07
C ALA A 51 -2.04 -7.58 -6.81
N LEU A 52 -2.46 -6.57 -6.07
CA LEU A 52 -2.87 -5.30 -6.69
C LEU A 52 -1.68 -4.59 -7.32
N TYR A 53 -0.59 -4.52 -6.57
CA TYR A 53 0.58 -3.81 -7.04
C TYR A 53 1.13 -4.44 -8.32
N GLY A 54 1.14 -5.75 -8.35
CA GLY A 54 1.62 -6.46 -9.53
C GLY A 54 0.73 -6.29 -10.73
N ALA A 55 -0.57 -6.03 -10.49
CA ALA A 55 -1.52 -5.86 -11.58
C ALA A 55 -1.56 -4.43 -12.11
N TRP A 56 -1.13 -3.46 -11.32
CA TRP A 56 -1.18 -2.06 -11.73
C TRP A 56 -0.10 -1.78 -12.75
N PRO A 57 -0.39 -0.98 -13.78
CA PRO A 57 0.63 -0.59 -14.73
C PRO A 57 1.69 0.29 -14.09
N ALA A 58 2.88 0.29 -14.68
CA ALA A 58 3.97 1.05 -14.13
C ALA A 58 3.65 2.53 -14.01
N SER A 59 2.87 3.05 -14.96
CA SER A 59 2.51 4.47 -14.91
C SER A 59 1.64 4.80 -13.71
N PHE A 60 0.81 3.84 -13.28
CA PHE A 60 0.00 4.07 -12.11
C PHE A 60 0.83 3.94 -10.83
N ARG A 61 1.75 2.98 -10.81
CA ARG A 61 2.57 2.76 -9.63
C ARG A 61 3.56 3.89 -9.37
N SER A 62 3.97 4.54 -10.43
CA SER A 62 4.91 5.63 -10.34
C SER A 62 4.25 6.80 -9.62
N GLY A 63 4.93 7.37 -8.64
CA GLY A 63 4.40 8.52 -7.95
C GLY A 63 3.42 8.23 -6.82
N LEU A 64 3.16 6.97 -6.55
CA LEU A 64 2.32 6.64 -5.41
C LEU A 64 3.03 7.00 -4.13
N ALA A 65 2.32 7.70 -3.23
CA ALA A 65 2.89 8.12 -1.96
C ALA A 65 2.31 7.32 -0.80
N ARG A 66 1.10 6.82 -0.94
CA ARG A 66 0.45 6.13 0.16
C ARG A 66 -0.62 5.19 -0.35
N ILE A 67 -0.72 4.03 0.28
CA ILE A 67 -1.73 3.04 -0.02
C ILE A 67 -2.35 2.60 1.30
N ASP A 68 -3.67 2.63 1.37
CA ASP A 68 -4.39 2.28 2.58
C ASP A 68 -5.21 1.02 2.31
N LEU A 69 -4.85 -0.06 2.99
CA LEU A 69 -5.49 -1.35 2.81
C LEU A 69 -6.43 -1.71 3.96
N ARG A 70 -6.74 -0.75 4.81
CA ARG A 70 -7.58 -1.04 5.96
C ARG A 70 -9.03 -1.30 5.58
N TYR A 71 -9.42 -0.90 4.39
CA TYR A 71 -10.80 -1.10 3.95
C TYR A 71 -10.97 -2.50 3.41
N LYS A 72 -12.14 -3.05 3.64
CA LYS A 72 -12.42 -4.41 3.29
C LYS A 72 -12.42 -4.66 1.79
N ALA A 73 -13.12 -3.81 1.07
CA ALA A 73 -13.34 -4.03 -0.35
C ALA A 73 -12.75 -2.94 -1.22
N ALA A 74 -11.97 -2.05 -0.66
CA ALA A 74 -11.47 -0.90 -1.40
C ALA A 74 -10.06 -0.56 -0.95
N VAL A 75 -9.36 0.12 -1.81
CA VAL A 75 -8.02 0.60 -1.53
C VAL A 75 -8.01 2.09 -1.81
N ALA A 76 -7.51 2.85 -0.85
CA ALA A 76 -7.32 4.28 -1.04
C ALA A 76 -5.87 4.52 -1.36
N VAL A 77 -5.61 5.33 -2.37
CA VAL A 77 -4.24 5.65 -2.75
C VAL A 77 -4.07 7.16 -2.78
N ALA A 78 -2.85 7.59 -2.50
CA ALA A 78 -2.50 8.99 -2.60
C ALA A 78 -1.23 9.09 -3.40
N ARG A 79 -1.18 10.06 -4.28
CA ARG A 79 0.00 10.31 -5.09
C ARG A 79 0.70 11.56 -4.58
N ASN A 80 1.93 11.70 -4.98
CA ASN A 80 2.64 12.92 -4.68
C ASN A 80 1.84 14.10 -5.20
N GLY A 81 1.44 14.97 -4.28
CA GLY A 81 0.72 16.16 -4.64
C GLY A 81 -0.75 16.00 -4.86
N ALA A 82 -1.31 14.80 -4.74
CA ALA A 82 -2.73 14.62 -4.96
C ALA A 82 -3.23 13.38 -4.24
N ALA A 83 -4.32 13.52 -3.52
CA ALA A 83 -4.98 12.39 -2.90
C ALA A 83 -5.95 11.79 -3.89
N LEU A 84 -5.98 10.48 -3.93
CA LEU A 84 -6.79 9.77 -4.88
C LEU A 84 -7.48 8.61 -4.21
N ASN A 85 -8.76 8.53 -4.37
CA ASN A 85 -9.52 7.43 -3.84
C ASN A 85 -10.10 6.67 -5.02
N VAL A 86 -9.66 5.45 -5.19
CA VAL A 86 -9.96 4.71 -6.40
C VAL A 86 -11.44 4.57 -6.65
N GLU A 87 -12.18 4.21 -5.61
CA GLU A 87 -13.59 3.97 -5.85
C GLU A 87 -14.39 5.23 -5.95
N SER A 88 -13.89 6.36 -5.47
CA SER A 88 -14.66 7.59 -5.56
C SER A 88 -14.23 8.45 -6.72
N GLN A 89 -13.24 8.01 -7.44
CA GLN A 89 -12.66 8.81 -8.47
C GLN A 89 -13.64 9.17 -9.56
N LYS A 90 -14.47 8.25 -9.91
CA LYS A 90 -15.41 8.51 -10.97
C LYS A 90 -16.41 9.56 -10.59
N GLY A 91 -16.71 9.67 -9.33
CA GLY A 91 -17.66 10.66 -8.91
C GLY A 91 -17.09 12.05 -8.83
N GLN A 92 -15.80 12.11 -8.85
CA GLN A 92 -15.14 13.37 -8.72
C GLN A 92 -15.06 14.14 -9.99
N SER A 93 -14.77 13.55 -10.93
CA SER A 93 -14.54 14.15 -12.23
C SER A 93 -14.49 15.58 -12.36
#